data_d7769b3d942b27822eedf0d1f52eeafd
#
_entry.id   d7769b3d942b27822eedf0d1f52eeafd
#
_cell.length_a   1.000
_cell.length_b   1.000
_cell.length_c   1.000
_cell.angle_alpha   90.00
_cell.angle_beta   90.00
_cell.angle_gamma   90.00
#
_symmetry.space_group_name_H-M   'P 1'
#
loop_
_entity.id
_entity.type
_entity.pdbx_description
1 polymer ?
#
loop_
_entity_poly.entity_id
_entity_poly.type
_entity_poly.pdbx_seq_one_letter_code
_entity_poly.pdbx_strand_id
1 'polypeptide(L)'
;MEMVNIKINGMPLSVPAGSTILEAARYAGINIPTLCWMKDLNEIGACRICVVEVVRAKTLVTACVYPVNEGMEIYTNSPRVMKARKMTLELMLSTHDKKCLSCVRSENCELQKLCRDYGVEDVDAFEGENPQSPLDETTLHMAVSYTHLRAHETELHL
;
A
#
# COMPACT_ATOMS: atom_id res chain seq x y z
N MET A 1 19.14 21.25 10.43
CA MET A 1 17.86 20.48 10.37
C MET A 1 17.61 19.94 11.76
N GLU A 2 16.43 20.12 12.27
CA GLU A 2 16.02 19.56 13.55
C GLU A 2 15.94 18.05 13.43
N MET A 3 16.55 17.32 14.37
CA MET A 3 16.54 15.85 14.39
C MET A 3 15.66 15.37 15.54
N VAL A 4 14.87 14.36 15.30
CA VAL A 4 14.02 13.72 16.31
C VAL A 4 14.50 12.31 16.58
N ASN A 5 14.46 11.90 17.84
CA ASN A 5 14.86 10.57 18.28
C ASN A 5 13.62 9.69 18.45
N ILE A 6 13.64 8.57 17.75
CA ILE A 6 12.54 7.58 17.78
C ILE A 6 13.12 6.18 18.04
N LYS A 7 12.24 5.23 18.29
CA LYS A 7 12.61 3.81 18.36
C LYS A 7 11.76 3.02 17.38
N ILE A 8 12.40 2.21 16.54
CA ILE A 8 11.71 1.27 15.66
C ILE A 8 12.12 -0.15 16.02
N ASN A 9 11.16 -0.98 16.44
CA ASN A 9 11.39 -2.33 16.92
C ASN A 9 12.44 -2.41 18.05
N GLY A 10 12.48 -1.40 18.94
CA GLY A 10 13.47 -1.29 20.03
C GLY A 10 14.80 -0.67 19.61
N MET A 11 15.05 -0.43 18.34
CA MET A 11 16.27 0.17 17.84
C MET A 11 16.16 1.71 17.88
N PRO A 12 17.04 2.42 18.60
CA PRO A 12 17.04 3.88 18.61
C PRO A 12 17.53 4.42 17.26
N LEU A 13 16.86 5.45 16.77
CA LEU A 13 17.14 6.08 15.48
C LEU A 13 16.94 7.59 15.59
N SER A 14 17.85 8.36 15.00
CA SER A 14 17.72 9.81 14.87
C SER A 14 17.43 10.15 13.41
N VAL A 15 16.32 10.85 13.15
CA VAL A 15 15.83 11.16 11.80
C VAL A 15 15.45 12.64 11.71
N PRO A 16 15.44 13.23 10.51
CA PRO A 16 14.98 14.61 10.33
C PRO A 16 13.53 14.80 10.77
N ALA A 17 13.24 15.88 11.46
CA ALA A 17 11.88 16.27 11.80
C ALA A 17 11.05 16.45 10.52
N GLY A 18 9.81 15.99 10.55
CA GLY A 18 8.91 16.03 9.40
C GLY A 18 8.99 14.82 8.46
N SER A 19 9.97 13.92 8.66
CA SER A 19 10.00 12.64 7.93
C SER A 19 8.78 11.78 8.30
N THR A 20 8.36 10.92 7.37
CA THR A 20 7.33 9.91 7.67
C THR A 20 7.94 8.69 8.37
N ILE A 21 7.11 7.89 9.05
CA ILE A 21 7.56 6.62 9.65
C ILE A 21 8.16 5.69 8.59
N LEU A 22 7.59 5.69 7.38
CA LEU A 22 8.10 4.87 6.26
C LEU A 22 9.51 5.28 5.84
N GLU A 23 9.76 6.59 5.70
CA GLU A 23 11.09 7.12 5.37
C GLU A 23 12.10 6.80 6.47
N ALA A 24 11.72 7.01 7.73
CA ALA A 24 12.56 6.67 8.89
C ALA A 24 12.91 5.17 8.92
N ALA A 25 11.94 4.29 8.66
CA ALA A 25 12.15 2.85 8.61
C ALA A 25 13.10 2.45 7.46
N ARG A 26 12.92 3.03 6.28
CA ARG A 26 13.79 2.79 5.12
C ARG A 26 15.22 3.27 5.36
N TYR A 27 15.37 4.42 6.03
CA TYR A 27 16.68 4.93 6.43
C TYR A 27 17.40 3.96 7.37
N ALA A 28 16.67 3.27 8.24
CA ALA A 28 17.18 2.24 9.13
C ALA A 28 17.32 0.85 8.47
N GLY A 29 17.02 0.70 7.19
CA GLY A 29 17.04 -0.59 6.50
C GLY A 29 15.87 -1.52 6.86
N ILE A 30 14.84 -1.00 7.53
CA ILE A 30 13.64 -1.76 7.92
C ILE A 30 12.61 -1.68 6.80
N ASN A 31 12.27 -2.83 6.23
CA ASN A 31 11.28 -2.89 5.17
C ASN A 31 9.85 -2.90 5.72
N ILE A 32 9.09 -1.86 5.42
CA ILE A 32 7.64 -1.79 5.61
C ILE A 32 6.99 -1.94 4.23
N PRO A 33 6.09 -2.92 4.03
CA PRO A 33 5.47 -3.14 2.73
C PRO A 33 4.58 -1.97 2.32
N THR A 34 4.56 -1.67 1.02
CA THR A 34 3.74 -0.63 0.41
C THR A 34 3.19 -1.11 -0.92
N LEU A 35 1.95 -0.73 -1.27
CA LEU A 35 1.37 -1.00 -2.59
C LEU A 35 1.00 0.29 -3.34
N CYS A 36 0.52 1.31 -2.62
CA CYS A 36 0.08 2.56 -3.26
C CYS A 36 1.07 3.71 -3.11
N TRP A 37 2.12 3.54 -2.30
CA TRP A 37 3.07 4.62 -2.06
C TRP A 37 4.12 4.70 -3.16
N MET A 38 4.24 5.86 -3.75
CA MET A 38 5.33 6.23 -4.66
C MET A 38 5.85 7.60 -4.24
N LYS A 39 7.14 7.67 -3.95
CA LYS A 39 7.77 8.92 -3.51
C LYS A 39 7.52 10.04 -4.53
N ASP A 40 7.17 11.21 -4.02
CA ASP A 40 6.92 12.44 -4.79
C ASP A 40 5.75 12.36 -5.80
N LEU A 41 5.04 11.23 -5.88
CA LEU A 41 3.94 11.02 -6.81
C LEU A 41 2.61 10.67 -6.13
N ASN A 42 2.63 9.71 -5.19
CA ASN A 42 1.42 9.23 -4.55
C ASN A 42 1.68 8.84 -3.09
N GLU A 43 1.33 9.72 -2.17
CA GLU A 43 1.55 9.57 -0.73
C GLU A 43 0.25 9.68 0.07
N ILE A 44 -0.85 9.10 -0.46
CA ILE A 44 -2.19 9.25 0.10
C ILE A 44 -2.58 8.23 1.16
N GLY A 45 -1.78 7.18 1.36
CA GLY A 45 -2.06 6.15 2.38
C GLY A 45 -3.32 5.31 2.14
N ALA A 46 -3.75 5.13 0.88
CA ALA A 46 -5.02 4.49 0.52
C ALA A 46 -5.04 2.99 0.81
N CYS A 47 -3.98 2.25 0.48
CA CYS A 47 -3.98 0.78 0.54
C CYS A 47 -3.90 0.19 1.95
N ARG A 48 -3.48 0.95 2.94
CA ARG A 48 -3.34 0.53 4.35
C ARG A 48 -2.40 -0.66 4.61
N ILE A 49 -1.63 -1.10 3.64
CA ILE A 49 -0.71 -2.22 3.83
C ILE A 49 0.51 -1.84 4.68
N CYS A 50 0.89 -0.56 4.69
CA CYS A 50 2.01 -0.02 5.46
C CYS A 50 1.68 0.28 6.94
N VAL A 51 0.59 -0.27 7.49
CA VAL A 51 0.22 -0.02 8.89
C VAL A 51 1.30 -0.49 9.85
N VAL A 52 1.49 0.29 10.91
CA VAL A 52 2.41 0.01 12.02
C VAL A 52 1.73 0.33 13.35
N GLU A 53 2.27 -0.21 14.42
CA GLU A 53 1.81 0.07 15.77
C GLU A 53 2.72 1.11 16.43
N VAL A 54 2.12 2.19 16.92
CA VAL A 54 2.80 3.21 17.69
C VAL A 54 2.37 3.07 19.15
N VAL A 55 3.33 3.03 20.05
CA VAL A 55 3.05 2.94 21.49
C VAL A 55 2.22 4.15 21.91
N ARG A 56 1.19 3.90 22.71
CA ARG A 56 0.17 4.88 23.15
C ARG A 56 -0.85 5.32 22.10
N ALA A 57 -0.71 4.91 20.83
CA ALA A 57 -1.77 5.11 19.85
C ALA A 57 -2.88 4.07 20.03
N LYS A 58 -4.14 4.50 20.00
CA LYS A 58 -5.30 3.60 20.12
C LYS A 58 -5.45 2.70 18.89
N THR A 59 -5.05 3.20 17.74
CA THR A 59 -5.20 2.54 16.43
C THR A 59 -3.86 2.37 15.74
N LEU A 60 -3.80 1.43 14.78
CA LEU A 60 -2.68 1.33 13.86
C LEU A 60 -2.64 2.55 12.95
N VAL A 61 -1.44 3.04 12.65
CA VAL A 61 -1.22 4.20 11.78
C VAL A 61 -0.56 3.78 10.48
N THR A 62 -0.80 4.53 9.40
CA THR A 62 -0.18 4.28 8.09
C THR A 62 1.19 4.95 8.03
N ALA A 63 2.24 4.14 7.94
CA ALA A 63 3.62 4.63 7.99
C ALA A 63 3.98 5.61 6.86
N CYS A 64 3.33 5.50 5.70
CA CYS A 64 3.66 6.32 4.53
C CYS A 64 3.21 7.79 4.64
N VAL A 65 2.26 8.10 5.53
CA VAL A 65 1.74 9.47 5.70
C VAL A 65 1.87 9.99 7.12
N TYR A 66 2.21 9.12 8.08
CA TYR A 66 2.26 9.53 9.48
C TYR A 66 3.65 10.10 9.82
N PRO A 67 3.74 11.38 10.27
CA PRO A 67 5.00 12.00 10.61
C PRO A 67 5.59 11.43 11.89
N VAL A 68 6.91 11.42 11.98
CA VAL A 68 7.63 11.07 13.21
C VAL A 68 7.63 12.22 14.21
N ASN A 69 7.55 11.89 15.50
CA ASN A 69 7.66 12.82 16.60
C ASN A 69 8.69 12.34 17.62
N GLU A 70 9.22 13.26 18.40
CA GLU A 70 10.23 12.95 19.43
C GLU A 70 9.72 11.90 20.43
N GLY A 71 10.58 10.93 20.73
CA GLY A 71 10.28 9.85 21.67
C GLY A 71 9.27 8.82 21.19
N MET A 72 8.92 8.81 19.90
CA MET A 72 7.98 7.84 19.35
C MET A 72 8.60 6.43 19.35
N GLU A 73 7.81 5.45 19.79
CA GLU A 73 8.18 4.04 19.76
C GLU A 73 7.24 3.27 18.83
N ILE A 74 7.81 2.58 17.84
CA ILE A 74 7.10 2.01 16.69
C ILE A 74 7.43 0.53 16.57
N TYR A 75 6.40 -0.30 16.38
CA TYR A 75 6.53 -1.72 16.08
C TYR A 75 5.99 -2.00 14.68
N THR A 76 6.86 -2.54 13.83
CA THR A 76 6.53 -2.79 12.41
C THR A 76 5.95 -4.18 12.16
N ASN A 77 6.17 -5.13 13.07
CA ASN A 77 5.80 -6.54 12.91
C ASN A 77 5.12 -7.13 14.16
N SER A 78 4.38 -6.33 14.94
CA SER A 78 3.61 -6.87 16.06
C SER A 78 2.50 -7.81 15.55
N PRO A 79 2.01 -8.77 16.36
CA PRO A 79 0.91 -9.65 15.97
C PRO A 79 -0.33 -8.90 15.48
N ARG A 80 -0.59 -7.73 16.08
CA ARG A 80 -1.69 -6.85 15.69
C ARG A 80 -1.48 -6.28 14.28
N VAL A 81 -0.26 -5.86 13.95
CA VAL A 81 0.12 -5.35 12.62
C VAL A 81 0.02 -6.46 11.58
N MET A 82 0.56 -7.66 11.88
CA MET A 82 0.53 -8.80 10.97
C MET A 82 -0.90 -9.22 10.63
N LYS A 83 -1.78 -9.30 11.65
CA LYS A 83 -3.20 -9.62 11.47
C LYS A 83 -3.90 -8.55 10.61
N ALA A 84 -3.64 -7.28 10.87
CA ALA A 84 -4.25 -6.19 10.12
C ALA A 84 -3.84 -6.19 8.65
N ARG A 85 -2.55 -6.45 8.35
CA ARG A 85 -2.06 -6.55 6.97
C ARG A 85 -2.64 -7.75 6.24
N LYS A 86 -2.70 -8.92 6.90
CA LYS A 86 -3.35 -10.11 6.33
C LYS A 86 -4.81 -9.82 5.95
N MET A 87 -5.59 -9.27 6.88
CA MET A 87 -6.98 -8.88 6.62
C MET A 87 -7.11 -7.85 5.48
N THR A 88 -6.18 -6.89 5.41
CA THR A 88 -6.17 -5.91 4.32
C THR A 88 -5.92 -6.56 2.96
N LEU A 89 -5.02 -7.55 2.88
CA LEU A 89 -4.77 -8.32 1.66
C LEU A 89 -5.98 -9.15 1.26
N GLU A 90 -6.63 -9.83 2.22
CA GLU A 90 -7.86 -10.58 2.00
C GLU A 90 -8.98 -9.68 1.45
N LEU A 91 -9.15 -8.47 2.01
CA LEU A 91 -10.10 -7.48 1.51
C LEU A 91 -9.76 -6.99 0.09
N MET A 92 -8.48 -6.81 -0.23
CA MET A 92 -8.07 -6.47 -1.60
C MET A 92 -8.37 -7.59 -2.58
N LEU A 93 -8.20 -8.84 -2.16
CA LEU A 93 -8.49 -10.00 -2.99
C LEU A 93 -9.99 -10.19 -3.24
N SER A 94 -10.86 -9.70 -2.36
CA SER A 94 -12.31 -9.83 -2.52
C SER A 94 -12.84 -9.17 -3.80
N THR A 95 -12.19 -8.10 -4.27
CA THR A 95 -12.56 -7.37 -5.49
C THR A 95 -11.55 -7.55 -6.63
N HIS A 96 -10.50 -8.35 -6.41
CA HIS A 96 -9.46 -8.56 -7.41
C HIS A 96 -9.80 -9.73 -8.35
N ASP A 97 -9.51 -9.56 -9.65
CA ASP A 97 -9.61 -10.66 -10.62
C ASP A 97 -8.49 -11.68 -10.37
N LYS A 98 -8.84 -12.85 -9.84
CA LYS A 98 -7.90 -13.89 -9.37
C LYS A 98 -7.32 -14.75 -10.51
N LYS A 99 -7.38 -14.30 -11.76
CA LYS A 99 -6.83 -15.00 -12.95
C LYS A 99 -5.31 -14.90 -13.03
N CYS A 100 -4.59 -15.25 -11.96
CA CYS A 100 -3.14 -15.10 -11.88
C CYS A 100 -2.39 -15.84 -12.98
N LEU A 101 -2.87 -17.01 -13.41
CA LEU A 101 -2.21 -17.82 -14.46
C LEU A 101 -2.22 -17.15 -15.84
N SER A 102 -3.18 -16.30 -16.12
CA SER A 102 -3.29 -15.53 -17.37
C SER A 102 -2.93 -14.04 -17.20
N CYS A 103 -2.53 -13.64 -16.00
CA CYS A 103 -2.22 -12.26 -15.69
C CYS A 103 -0.83 -11.87 -16.22
N VAL A 104 -0.75 -10.74 -16.92
CA VAL A 104 0.53 -10.18 -17.41
C VAL A 104 1.52 -9.81 -16.30
N ARG A 105 1.05 -9.68 -15.07
CA ARG A 105 1.85 -9.42 -13.87
C ARG A 105 2.22 -10.68 -13.10
N SER A 106 1.84 -11.88 -13.56
CA SER A 106 2.20 -13.13 -12.88
C SER A 106 3.71 -13.22 -12.68
N GLU A 107 4.13 -13.75 -11.54
CA GLU A 107 5.54 -13.84 -11.09
C GLU A 107 6.18 -12.50 -10.68
N ASN A 108 5.80 -11.37 -11.28
CA ASN A 108 6.28 -10.04 -10.91
C ASN A 108 5.17 -9.16 -10.30
N CYS A 109 4.38 -9.75 -9.40
CA CYS A 109 3.25 -9.11 -8.76
C CYS A 109 3.51 -8.92 -7.26
N GLU A 110 3.60 -7.66 -6.81
CA GLU A 110 3.80 -7.35 -5.39
C GLU A 110 2.63 -7.85 -4.52
N LEU A 111 1.40 -7.84 -5.02
CA LEU A 111 0.25 -8.38 -4.30
C LEU A 111 0.42 -9.89 -4.05
N GLN A 112 0.79 -10.68 -5.07
CA GLN A 112 1.06 -12.10 -4.92
C GLN A 112 2.18 -12.38 -3.92
N LYS A 113 3.26 -11.59 -3.97
CA LYS A 113 4.38 -11.70 -3.04
C LYS A 113 3.91 -11.44 -1.60
N LEU A 114 3.19 -10.36 -1.38
CA LEU A 114 2.67 -10.02 -0.05
C LEU A 114 1.68 -11.09 0.47
N CYS A 115 0.80 -11.62 -0.37
CA CYS A 115 -0.09 -12.70 0.02
C CYS A 115 0.67 -13.94 0.51
N ARG A 116 1.76 -14.30 -0.15
CA ARG A 116 2.64 -15.39 0.30
C ARG A 116 3.35 -15.05 1.61
N ASP A 117 3.93 -13.85 1.71
CA ASP A 117 4.69 -13.40 2.89
C ASP A 117 3.81 -13.32 4.15
N TYR A 118 2.52 -13.00 4.00
CA TYR A 118 1.55 -12.90 5.09
C TYR A 118 0.69 -14.15 5.27
N GLY A 119 0.94 -15.22 4.52
CA GLY A 119 0.22 -16.48 4.64
C GLY A 119 -1.27 -16.33 4.39
N VAL A 120 -1.65 -15.61 3.32
CA VAL A 120 -3.04 -15.54 2.86
C VAL A 120 -3.35 -16.83 2.09
N GLU A 121 -4.05 -17.75 2.75
CA GLU A 121 -4.41 -19.06 2.20
C GLU A 121 -5.82 -19.03 1.57
N ASP A 122 -6.73 -18.32 2.23
CA ASP A 122 -8.11 -18.18 1.78
C ASP A 122 -8.25 -16.88 0.98
N VAL A 123 -8.26 -17.03 -0.34
CA VAL A 123 -8.44 -15.91 -1.27
C VAL A 123 -9.90 -15.46 -1.39
N ASP A 124 -10.83 -16.24 -0.85
CA ASP A 124 -12.27 -16.02 -0.85
C ASP A 124 -12.83 -15.72 0.54
N ALA A 125 -11.95 -15.35 1.48
CA ALA A 125 -12.31 -14.99 2.86
C ALA A 125 -13.39 -13.90 2.96
N PHE A 126 -13.45 -13.02 1.97
CA PHE A 126 -14.49 -12.00 1.83
C PHE A 126 -15.10 -12.05 0.43
N GLU A 127 -16.42 -12.02 0.38
CA GLU A 127 -17.15 -11.83 -0.87
C GLU A 127 -17.22 -10.33 -1.18
N GLY A 128 -16.72 -9.94 -2.35
CA GLY A 128 -16.77 -8.58 -2.85
C GLY A 128 -17.29 -8.54 -4.28
N GLU A 129 -18.03 -7.52 -4.61
CA GLU A 129 -18.38 -7.26 -6.01
C GLU A 129 -17.14 -6.74 -6.75
N ASN A 130 -16.79 -7.37 -7.86
CA ASN A 130 -15.76 -6.82 -8.74
C ASN A 130 -16.31 -5.53 -9.37
N PRO A 131 -15.75 -4.35 -9.04
CA PRO A 131 -16.23 -3.09 -9.60
C PRO A 131 -15.94 -2.96 -11.10
N GLN A 132 -15.22 -3.88 -11.69
CA GLN A 132 -15.17 -4.02 -13.14
C GLN A 132 -16.54 -4.54 -13.59
N SER A 133 -17.50 -3.63 -13.62
CA SER A 133 -18.73 -3.81 -14.37
C SER A 133 -18.39 -4.43 -15.73
N PRO A 134 -19.05 -5.51 -16.16
CA PRO A 134 -18.88 -5.97 -17.51
C PRO A 134 -19.03 -4.73 -18.40
N LEU A 135 -18.05 -4.49 -19.25
CA LEU A 135 -18.10 -3.39 -20.20
C LEU A 135 -19.45 -3.50 -20.89
N ASP A 136 -20.38 -2.64 -20.49
CA ASP A 136 -21.63 -2.50 -21.21
C ASP A 136 -21.23 -2.21 -22.66
N GLU A 137 -21.67 -3.02 -23.60
CA GLU A 137 -21.34 -2.83 -25.02
C GLU A 137 -21.73 -1.43 -25.48
N THR A 138 -22.72 -0.81 -24.82
CA THR A 138 -23.09 0.60 -25.06
C THR A 138 -22.06 1.58 -24.52
N THR A 139 -21.22 1.20 -23.55
CA THR A 139 -20.15 2.03 -22.97
C THR A 139 -18.76 1.70 -23.52
N LEU A 140 -18.65 0.70 -24.40
CA LEU A 140 -17.38 0.33 -25.05
C LEU A 140 -16.74 1.56 -25.71
N HIS A 141 -17.54 2.43 -26.29
CA HIS A 141 -17.10 3.69 -26.87
C HIS A 141 -16.47 4.63 -25.83
N MET A 142 -16.96 4.63 -24.58
CA MET A 142 -16.37 5.43 -23.50
C MET A 142 -15.09 4.82 -22.96
N ALA A 143 -15.02 3.50 -22.77
CA ALA A 143 -13.81 2.84 -22.29
C ALA A 143 -12.66 2.94 -23.30
N VAL A 144 -12.93 2.79 -24.58
CA VAL A 144 -11.97 3.03 -25.66
C VAL A 144 -11.63 4.52 -25.78
N SER A 145 -12.60 5.42 -25.58
CA SER A 145 -12.42 6.86 -25.58
C SER A 145 -11.46 7.37 -24.51
N TYR A 146 -11.49 6.80 -23.29
CA TYR A 146 -10.55 7.21 -22.24
C TYR A 146 -9.09 6.83 -22.54
N THR A 147 -8.84 5.70 -23.18
CA THR A 147 -7.51 5.33 -23.62
C THR A 147 -7.06 6.10 -24.86
N HIS A 148 -7.98 6.43 -25.75
CA HIS A 148 -7.72 7.23 -26.95
C HIS A 148 -7.64 8.74 -26.70
N LEU A 149 -8.38 9.28 -25.74
CA LEU A 149 -8.30 10.70 -25.41
C LEU A 149 -6.88 11.13 -25.00
N ARG A 150 -6.13 10.27 -24.33
CA ARG A 150 -4.72 10.54 -24.04
C ARG A 150 -3.82 10.52 -25.28
N ALA A 151 -4.14 9.70 -26.27
CA ALA A 151 -3.42 9.65 -27.54
C ALA A 151 -3.79 10.85 -28.44
N HIS A 152 -5.04 11.28 -28.44
CA HIS A 152 -5.49 12.44 -29.20
C HIS A 152 -5.01 13.77 -28.64
N GLU A 153 -4.89 13.91 -27.34
CA GLU A 153 -4.32 15.12 -26.72
C GLU A 153 -2.84 15.31 -27.10
N THR A 154 -2.11 14.23 -27.35
CA THR A 154 -0.72 14.31 -27.82
C THR A 154 -0.60 14.62 -29.30
N GLU A 155 -1.61 14.29 -30.11
CA GLU A 155 -1.62 14.61 -31.55
C GLU A 155 -2.12 16.03 -31.86
N LEU A 156 -2.98 16.59 -31.01
CA LEU A 156 -3.53 17.94 -31.20
C LEU A 156 -2.60 19.04 -30.67
N HIS A 157 -1.54 18.70 -29.98
CA HIS A 157 -0.54 19.64 -29.48
C HIS A 157 0.80 19.56 -30.24
N LEU A 158 0.86 18.83 -31.34
CA LEU A 158 1.93 18.83 -32.32
C LEU A 158 1.53 19.62 -33.54
#